data_fcb0da402db771f14833cebcfd8186d3
#
_entry.id   fcb0da402db771f14833cebcfd8186d3
#
_cell.length_a   1.000
_cell.length_b   1.000
_cell.length_c   1.000
_cell.angle_alpha   90.00
_cell.angle_beta   90.00
_cell.angle_gamma   90.00
#
_symmetry.space_group_name_H-M   'P 1'
#
loop_
_entity.id
_entity.type
_entity.pdbx_description
1 polymer ?
#
loop_
_entity_poly.entity_id
_entity_poly.type
_entity_poly.pdbx_seq_one_letter_code
_entity_poly.pdbx_strand_id
1 'polypeptide(L)'
;MEISTPGRVCLFGEHQDYLGLPVLAMAISLRSFIKSTPRNDSQVIIRKPDISETEKFDLNNIKYSSSKDHFKSGLKVCKRFGFKFSKGFECDLRSNIPIKAGTSSSSSILVTWIHFLSQIADNAKKLDRNTIAELAYQAEVIEFNFPGGMMDQYSTSLGGLIYLESNPTIYIEQIDTNLGAFVLGDSLEQKDTIGILSRCRDSRITILNKMKELN
;
A
#
# COMPACT_ATOMS: atom_id res chain seq x y z
N MET A 1 -19.59 -6.30 -5.26
CA MET A 1 -18.66 -6.50 -4.12
C MET A 1 -18.10 -5.15 -3.73
N GLU A 2 -17.91 -4.91 -2.43
CA GLU A 2 -17.31 -3.68 -1.92
C GLU A 2 -16.23 -4.03 -0.88
N ILE A 3 -15.06 -3.43 -1.00
CA ILE A 3 -13.92 -3.63 -0.11
C ILE A 3 -13.41 -2.26 0.31
N SER A 4 -12.98 -2.14 1.56
CA SER A 4 -12.38 -0.91 2.06
C SER A 4 -11.18 -1.16 2.96
N THR A 5 -10.21 -0.24 2.91
CA THR A 5 -8.99 -0.28 3.71
C THR A 5 -8.72 1.10 4.32
N PRO A 6 -8.30 1.18 5.59
CA PRO A 6 -8.00 2.45 6.24
C PRO A 6 -6.71 3.08 5.70
N GLY A 7 -6.56 4.38 5.89
CA GLY A 7 -5.25 5.03 5.92
C GLY A 7 -4.52 4.78 7.24
N ARG A 8 -3.32 5.32 7.39
CA ARG A 8 -2.54 5.20 8.62
C ARG A 8 -1.84 6.51 9.01
N VAL A 9 -1.49 6.63 10.27
CA VAL A 9 -0.50 7.58 10.78
C VAL A 9 0.64 6.82 11.43
N CYS A 10 1.86 7.31 11.29
CA CYS A 10 3.00 6.81 12.05
C CYS A 10 3.10 7.59 13.35
N LEU A 11 3.04 6.90 14.49
CA LEU A 11 3.18 7.53 15.81
C LEU A 11 4.66 7.68 16.18
N PHE A 12 5.45 6.62 15.93
CA PHE A 12 6.89 6.61 16.21
C PHE A 12 7.62 5.82 15.11
N GLY A 13 8.81 6.32 14.74
CA GLY A 13 9.68 5.60 13.80
C GLY A 13 9.47 5.96 12.32
N GLU A 14 8.88 7.12 12.00
CA GLU A 14 8.74 7.56 10.61
C GLU A 14 10.11 7.56 9.91
N HIS A 15 10.15 6.98 8.73
CA HIS A 15 11.38 6.80 7.94
C HIS A 15 12.45 5.88 8.60
N GLN A 16 12.02 4.83 9.32
CA GLN A 16 12.93 3.85 9.94
C GLN A 16 12.71 2.42 9.44
N ASP A 17 11.52 2.07 9.00
CA ASP A 17 11.14 0.73 8.58
C ASP A 17 12.02 0.17 7.44
N TYR A 18 12.43 1.00 6.49
CA TYR A 18 13.37 0.62 5.43
C TYR A 18 14.83 0.42 5.91
N LEU A 19 15.13 0.80 7.16
CA LEU A 19 16.40 0.52 7.84
C LEU A 19 16.33 -0.77 8.68
N GLY A 20 15.19 -1.44 8.71
CA GLY A 20 14.95 -2.60 9.57
C GLY A 20 14.72 -2.24 11.04
N LEU A 21 14.46 -0.96 11.34
CA LEU A 21 14.19 -0.50 12.71
C LEU A 21 12.68 -0.51 12.99
N PRO A 22 12.30 -0.70 14.27
CA PRO A 22 10.89 -0.82 14.62
C PRO A 22 10.12 0.48 14.45
N VAL A 23 8.82 0.34 14.13
CA VAL A 23 7.87 1.45 14.01
C VAL A 23 6.59 1.17 14.76
N LEU A 24 5.93 2.23 15.22
CA LEU A 24 4.56 2.21 15.75
C LEU A 24 3.65 2.98 14.81
N ALA A 25 2.72 2.27 14.20
CA ALA A 25 1.78 2.84 13.23
C ALA A 25 0.33 2.50 13.60
N MET A 26 -0.57 3.43 13.35
CA MET A 26 -1.97 3.31 13.70
C MET A 26 -2.85 3.56 12.47
N ALA A 27 -3.80 2.66 12.24
CA ALA A 27 -4.85 2.87 11.25
C ALA A 27 -5.80 4.00 11.69
N ILE A 28 -6.28 4.76 10.71
CA ILE A 28 -7.22 5.87 10.93
C ILE A 28 -8.62 5.54 10.37
N SER A 29 -9.60 6.34 10.73
CA SER A 29 -10.99 6.15 10.27
C SER A 29 -11.20 6.48 8.79
N LEU A 30 -10.33 7.28 8.16
CA LEU A 30 -10.38 7.60 6.74
C LEU A 30 -9.98 6.37 5.92
N ARG A 31 -10.70 6.12 4.81
CA ARG A 31 -10.57 4.85 4.08
C ARG A 31 -10.56 5.03 2.56
N SER A 32 -9.98 4.05 1.89
CA SER A 32 -10.17 3.81 0.45
C SER A 32 -11.21 2.71 0.24
N PHE A 33 -11.97 2.82 -0.84
CA PHE A 33 -13.08 1.91 -1.17
C PHE A 33 -12.99 1.48 -2.63
N ILE A 34 -13.29 0.22 -2.88
CA ILE A 34 -13.48 -0.31 -4.25
C ILE A 34 -14.83 -0.97 -4.36
N LYS A 35 -15.56 -0.64 -5.43
CA LYS A 35 -16.82 -1.30 -5.81
C LYS A 35 -16.73 -1.74 -7.26
N SER A 36 -17.08 -3.00 -7.56
CA SER A 36 -16.85 -3.56 -8.89
C SER A 36 -18.07 -4.23 -9.50
N THR A 37 -18.03 -4.26 -10.84
CA THR A 37 -18.96 -5.01 -11.70
C THR A 37 -18.14 -5.90 -12.64
N PRO A 38 -18.51 -7.18 -12.83
CA PRO A 38 -17.81 -8.08 -13.74
C PRO A 38 -18.05 -7.66 -15.22
N ARG A 39 -17.09 -8.01 -16.07
CA ARG A 39 -17.17 -7.83 -17.54
C ARG A 39 -17.05 -9.20 -18.23
N ASN A 40 -17.42 -9.25 -19.50
CA ASN A 40 -17.28 -10.49 -20.30
C ASN A 40 -16.14 -10.40 -21.34
N ASP A 41 -15.35 -9.34 -21.28
CA ASP A 41 -14.14 -9.14 -22.08
C ASP A 41 -12.88 -9.22 -21.20
N SER A 42 -11.70 -8.90 -21.75
CA SER A 42 -10.43 -8.86 -21.01
C SER A 42 -10.05 -7.47 -20.47
N GLN A 43 -10.95 -6.49 -20.56
CA GLN A 43 -10.65 -5.11 -20.18
C GLN A 43 -10.79 -4.90 -18.66
N VAL A 44 -9.82 -4.23 -18.09
CA VAL A 44 -9.87 -3.66 -16.73
C VAL A 44 -10.11 -2.16 -16.86
N ILE A 45 -11.17 -1.69 -16.22
CA ILE A 45 -11.52 -0.26 -16.18
C ILE A 45 -11.61 0.17 -14.73
N ILE A 46 -10.77 1.13 -14.34
CA ILE A 46 -10.72 1.68 -12.99
C ILE A 46 -11.11 3.15 -13.08
N ARG A 47 -12.29 3.49 -12.59
CA ARG A 47 -12.73 4.87 -12.44
C ARG A 47 -12.30 5.40 -11.10
N LYS A 48 -11.75 6.59 -11.06
CA LYS A 48 -11.32 7.34 -9.88
C LYS A 48 -12.11 8.65 -9.82
N PRO A 49 -13.40 8.62 -9.43
CA PRO A 49 -14.27 9.80 -9.54
C PRO A 49 -13.79 10.98 -8.70
N ASP A 50 -13.09 10.75 -7.58
CA ASP A 50 -12.61 11.79 -6.69
C ASP A 50 -11.54 12.70 -7.33
N ILE A 51 -10.86 12.21 -8.39
CA ILE A 51 -9.86 12.96 -9.17
C ILE A 51 -10.21 13.04 -10.66
N SER A 52 -11.42 12.63 -11.04
CA SER A 52 -11.93 12.64 -12.41
C SER A 52 -11.04 11.89 -13.41
N GLU A 53 -10.39 10.82 -12.97
CA GLU A 53 -9.52 9.97 -13.80
C GLU A 53 -10.16 8.61 -14.09
N THR A 54 -9.76 8.02 -15.22
CA THR A 54 -10.08 6.63 -15.56
C THR A 54 -8.85 5.97 -16.17
N GLU A 55 -8.46 4.84 -15.58
CA GLU A 55 -7.39 3.99 -16.10
C GLU A 55 -7.97 2.76 -16.80
N LYS A 56 -7.40 2.39 -17.96
CA LYS A 56 -7.83 1.23 -18.74
C LYS A 56 -6.63 0.42 -19.21
N PHE A 57 -6.72 -0.90 -19.10
CA PHE A 57 -5.74 -1.81 -19.69
C PHE A 57 -6.33 -3.20 -19.92
N ASP A 58 -5.64 -4.02 -20.72
CA ASP A 58 -6.05 -5.38 -21.03
C ASP A 58 -5.32 -6.40 -20.15
N LEU A 59 -6.05 -7.38 -19.60
CA LEU A 59 -5.52 -8.47 -18.77
C LEU A 59 -4.46 -9.33 -19.48
N ASN A 60 -4.53 -9.40 -20.83
CA ASN A 60 -3.61 -10.17 -21.66
C ASN A 60 -2.37 -9.39 -22.08
N ASN A 61 -2.37 -8.06 -21.89
CA ASN A 61 -1.25 -7.19 -22.29
C ASN A 61 -0.95 -6.13 -21.23
N ILE A 62 -0.43 -6.57 -20.10
CA ILE A 62 -0.08 -5.70 -18.96
C ILE A 62 1.34 -5.16 -19.16
N LYS A 63 1.44 -3.94 -19.70
CA LYS A 63 2.72 -3.21 -19.84
C LYS A 63 2.74 -2.00 -18.92
N TYR A 64 3.86 -1.82 -18.23
CA TYR A 64 4.06 -0.59 -17.44
C TYR A 64 4.35 0.59 -18.35
N SER A 65 3.71 1.70 -18.09
CA SER A 65 3.96 3.01 -18.71
C SER A 65 4.73 3.93 -17.78
N SER A 66 4.70 3.64 -16.48
CA SER A 66 5.43 4.41 -15.46
C SER A 66 5.74 3.54 -14.24
N SER A 67 6.63 4.02 -13.37
CA SER A 67 6.88 3.42 -12.05
C SER A 67 5.74 3.65 -11.04
N LYS A 68 4.64 4.27 -11.47
CA LYS A 68 3.43 4.49 -10.66
C LYS A 68 2.25 3.63 -11.12
N ASP A 69 2.48 2.66 -11.99
CA ASP A 69 1.46 1.74 -12.50
C ASP A 69 1.06 0.69 -11.44
N HIS A 70 0.68 1.16 -10.24
CA HIS A 70 0.40 0.32 -9.06
C HIS A 70 -0.73 -0.69 -9.30
N PHE A 71 -1.75 -0.36 -10.10
CA PHE A 71 -2.83 -1.31 -10.42
C PHE A 71 -2.32 -2.46 -11.29
N LYS A 72 -1.50 -2.14 -12.28
CA LYS A 72 -0.88 -3.15 -13.15
C LYS A 72 0.12 -4.00 -12.39
N SER A 73 0.95 -3.40 -11.52
CA SER A 73 1.90 -4.14 -10.68
C SER A 73 1.17 -5.07 -9.71
N GLY A 74 0.13 -4.58 -9.03
CA GLY A 74 -0.69 -5.40 -8.13
C GLY A 74 -1.30 -6.61 -8.85
N LEU A 75 -1.83 -6.42 -10.06
CA LEU A 75 -2.35 -7.53 -10.86
C LEU A 75 -1.25 -8.53 -11.27
N LYS A 76 -0.05 -8.06 -11.67
CA LYS A 76 1.08 -8.94 -11.99
C LYS A 76 1.57 -9.71 -10.76
N VAL A 77 1.67 -9.05 -9.60
CA VAL A 77 2.04 -9.71 -8.34
C VAL A 77 1.01 -10.77 -7.98
N CYS A 78 -0.28 -10.48 -8.06
CA CYS A 78 -1.34 -11.47 -7.83
C CYS A 78 -1.24 -12.65 -8.81
N LYS A 79 -0.97 -12.41 -10.10
CA LYS A 79 -0.75 -13.49 -11.08
C LYS A 79 0.48 -14.34 -10.72
N ARG A 80 1.59 -13.76 -10.31
CA ARG A 80 2.78 -14.49 -9.84
C ARG A 80 2.50 -15.30 -8.57
N PHE A 81 1.64 -14.81 -7.69
CA PHE A 81 1.19 -15.52 -6.50
C PHE A 81 0.23 -16.69 -6.80
N GLY A 82 -0.23 -16.81 -8.06
CA GLY A 82 -1.05 -17.93 -8.55
C GLY A 82 -2.51 -17.62 -8.81
N PHE A 83 -2.96 -16.36 -8.66
CA PHE A 83 -4.30 -15.96 -9.05
C PHE A 83 -4.48 -15.95 -10.56
N LYS A 84 -5.66 -16.38 -11.02
CA LYS A 84 -6.05 -16.41 -12.44
C LYS A 84 -7.18 -15.44 -12.70
N PHE A 85 -7.13 -14.79 -13.84
CA PHE A 85 -8.12 -13.81 -14.26
C PHE A 85 -8.43 -14.05 -15.75
N SER A 86 -9.58 -14.70 -16.04
CA SER A 86 -10.03 -14.99 -17.40
C SER A 86 -10.90 -13.87 -17.98
N LYS A 87 -11.53 -13.08 -17.11
CA LYS A 87 -12.44 -11.99 -17.48
C LYS A 87 -12.00 -10.68 -16.83
N GLY A 88 -12.23 -9.60 -17.57
CA GLY A 88 -12.04 -8.25 -17.09
C GLY A 88 -13.13 -7.81 -16.11
N PHE A 89 -12.97 -6.64 -15.58
CA PHE A 89 -13.89 -6.03 -14.64
C PHE A 89 -13.81 -4.51 -14.74
N GLU A 90 -14.84 -3.89 -14.22
CA GLU A 90 -14.91 -2.45 -14.08
C GLU A 90 -15.11 -2.13 -12.60
N CYS A 91 -14.40 -1.14 -12.09
CA CYS A 91 -14.52 -0.75 -10.70
C CYS A 91 -14.45 0.77 -10.51
N ASP A 92 -15.18 1.24 -9.50
CA ASP A 92 -15.07 2.59 -8.96
C ASP A 92 -14.19 2.52 -7.71
N LEU A 93 -13.09 3.27 -7.75
CA LEU A 93 -12.17 3.46 -6.64
C LEU A 93 -12.40 4.87 -6.07
N ARG A 94 -12.68 4.95 -4.77
CA ARG A 94 -12.87 6.19 -4.02
C ARG A 94 -12.01 6.21 -2.78
N SER A 95 -11.64 7.39 -2.31
CA SER A 95 -10.89 7.55 -1.07
C SER A 95 -11.25 8.86 -0.39
N ASN A 96 -11.45 8.82 0.92
CA ASN A 96 -11.53 10.04 1.73
C ASN A 96 -10.23 10.33 2.49
N ILE A 97 -9.16 9.57 2.18
CA ILE A 97 -7.81 9.80 2.71
C ILE A 97 -7.17 10.94 1.90
N PRO A 98 -6.68 12.02 2.53
CA PRO A 98 -6.04 13.13 1.84
C PRO A 98 -4.85 12.67 0.99
N ILE A 99 -4.78 13.16 -0.25
CA ILE A 99 -3.72 12.81 -1.19
C ILE A 99 -2.44 13.57 -0.83
N LYS A 100 -1.29 12.85 -0.78
CA LYS A 100 0.03 13.42 -0.46
C LYS A 100 0.14 14.10 0.92
N ALA A 101 -0.73 13.75 1.85
CA ALA A 101 -0.75 14.30 3.21
C ALA A 101 -0.05 13.41 4.26
N GLY A 102 0.73 12.41 3.85
CA GLY A 102 1.47 11.54 4.76
C GLY A 102 0.63 10.47 5.47
N THR A 103 -0.61 10.24 5.03
CA THR A 103 -1.57 9.30 5.63
C THR A 103 -1.75 8.00 4.83
N SER A 104 -0.78 7.65 3.99
CA SER A 104 -0.71 6.42 3.17
C SER A 104 -1.90 6.20 2.24
N SER A 105 -2.32 7.25 1.54
CA SER A 105 -3.41 7.13 0.56
C SER A 105 -3.07 6.10 -0.55
N SER A 106 -1.85 6.11 -1.11
CA SER A 106 -1.45 5.18 -2.18
C SER A 106 -1.43 3.73 -1.69
N SER A 107 -0.82 3.48 -0.54
CA SER A 107 -0.71 2.12 0.02
C SER A 107 -2.08 1.58 0.44
N SER A 108 -2.94 2.41 1.03
CA SER A 108 -4.33 2.05 1.32
C SER A 108 -5.08 1.62 0.05
N ILE A 109 -4.95 2.39 -1.03
CA ILE A 109 -5.53 2.07 -2.34
C ILE A 109 -5.00 0.73 -2.86
N LEU A 110 -3.68 0.51 -2.77
CA LEU A 110 -3.08 -0.72 -3.29
C LEU A 110 -3.43 -1.94 -2.42
N VAL A 111 -3.48 -1.81 -1.11
CA VAL A 111 -3.97 -2.88 -0.22
C VAL A 111 -5.43 -3.21 -0.52
N THR A 112 -6.28 -2.19 -0.72
CA THR A 112 -7.67 -2.39 -1.16
C THR A 112 -7.72 -3.14 -2.49
N TRP A 113 -6.85 -2.79 -3.43
CA TRP A 113 -6.75 -3.40 -4.75
C TRP A 113 -6.32 -4.87 -4.68
N ILE A 114 -5.27 -5.20 -3.93
CA ILE A 114 -4.81 -6.59 -3.74
C ILE A 114 -5.89 -7.45 -3.09
N HIS A 115 -6.53 -6.94 -2.03
CA HIS A 115 -7.65 -7.62 -1.39
C HIS A 115 -8.80 -7.86 -2.37
N PHE A 116 -9.16 -6.85 -3.16
CA PHE A 116 -10.17 -6.96 -4.21
C PHE A 116 -9.79 -8.01 -5.26
N LEU A 117 -8.56 -8.00 -5.79
CA LEU A 117 -8.10 -8.96 -6.78
C LEU A 117 -8.18 -10.40 -6.25
N SER A 118 -7.86 -10.63 -4.99
CA SER A 118 -7.94 -11.96 -4.38
C SER A 118 -9.37 -12.51 -4.34
N GLN A 119 -10.40 -11.65 -4.35
CA GLN A 119 -11.80 -12.02 -4.27
C GLN A 119 -12.47 -12.19 -5.65
N ILE A 120 -11.94 -11.52 -6.70
CA ILE A 120 -12.55 -11.58 -8.05
C ILE A 120 -11.82 -12.52 -8.99
N ALA A 121 -10.69 -13.09 -8.59
CA ALA A 121 -9.96 -14.08 -9.38
C ALA A 121 -10.83 -15.31 -9.68
N ASP A 122 -10.58 -15.99 -10.80
CA ASP A 122 -11.28 -17.23 -11.17
C ASP A 122 -11.12 -18.32 -10.10
N ASN A 123 -9.98 -18.32 -9.41
CA ASN A 123 -9.64 -19.16 -8.28
C ASN A 123 -9.61 -18.34 -6.98
N ALA A 124 -10.65 -17.53 -6.75
CA ALA A 124 -10.75 -16.63 -5.60
C ALA A 124 -10.40 -17.35 -4.28
N LYS A 125 -9.61 -16.69 -3.45
CA LYS A 125 -9.14 -17.22 -2.18
C LYS A 125 -9.14 -16.11 -1.14
N LYS A 126 -9.69 -16.41 0.03
CA LYS A 126 -9.55 -15.51 1.18
C LYS A 126 -8.11 -15.55 1.67
N LEU A 127 -7.43 -14.44 1.53
CA LEU A 127 -6.08 -14.22 2.09
C LEU A 127 -6.19 -13.70 3.52
N ASP A 128 -5.20 -14.03 4.34
CA ASP A 128 -4.98 -13.34 5.60
C ASP A 128 -4.40 -11.93 5.35
N ARG A 129 -4.49 -11.09 6.36
CA ARG A 129 -4.11 -9.68 6.24
C ARG A 129 -2.60 -9.47 6.03
N ASN A 130 -1.76 -10.36 6.59
CA ASN A 130 -0.31 -10.29 6.39
C ASN A 130 0.06 -10.60 4.94
N THR A 131 -0.55 -11.63 4.35
CA THR A 131 -0.36 -11.96 2.92
C THR A 131 -0.81 -10.80 2.02
N ILE A 132 -1.94 -10.16 2.32
CA ILE A 132 -2.40 -8.98 1.55
C ILE A 132 -1.38 -7.84 1.66
N ALA A 133 -0.86 -7.56 2.86
CA ALA A 133 0.15 -6.54 3.09
C ALA A 133 1.44 -6.82 2.31
N GLU A 134 1.92 -8.06 2.37
CA GLU A 134 3.13 -8.48 1.66
C GLU A 134 2.99 -8.33 0.15
N LEU A 135 1.87 -8.78 -0.43
CA LEU A 135 1.63 -8.61 -1.87
C LEU A 135 1.52 -7.14 -2.27
N ALA A 136 0.94 -6.30 -1.43
CA ALA A 136 0.88 -4.86 -1.66
C ALA A 136 2.28 -4.22 -1.58
N TYR A 137 3.11 -4.62 -0.60
CA TYR A 137 4.50 -4.19 -0.49
C TYR A 137 5.31 -4.58 -1.73
N GLN A 138 5.19 -5.83 -2.18
CA GLN A 138 5.83 -6.27 -3.43
C GLN A 138 5.40 -5.43 -4.63
N ALA A 139 4.11 -5.11 -4.74
CA ALA A 139 3.58 -4.34 -5.86
C ALA A 139 3.94 -2.85 -5.84
N GLU A 140 4.06 -2.24 -4.65
CA GLU A 140 4.34 -0.80 -4.52
C GLU A 140 5.84 -0.50 -4.46
N VAL A 141 6.59 -1.31 -3.72
CA VAL A 141 7.97 -1.04 -3.37
C VAL A 141 8.93 -1.89 -4.20
N ILE A 142 8.80 -3.21 -4.13
CA ILE A 142 9.78 -4.13 -4.73
C ILE A 142 9.74 -4.08 -6.27
N GLU A 143 8.54 -4.09 -6.86
CA GLU A 143 8.37 -4.12 -8.32
C GLU A 143 9.04 -2.93 -9.02
N PHE A 144 9.12 -1.79 -8.37
CA PHE A 144 9.69 -0.55 -8.91
C PHE A 144 10.98 -0.11 -8.22
N ASN A 145 11.52 -0.94 -7.32
CA ASN A 145 12.71 -0.63 -6.52
C ASN A 145 12.60 0.75 -5.81
N PHE A 146 11.44 1.03 -5.22
CA PHE A 146 11.24 2.27 -4.47
C PHE A 146 12.01 2.27 -3.14
N PRO A 147 12.43 3.44 -2.66
CA PRO A 147 13.18 3.60 -1.42
C PRO A 147 12.29 3.54 -0.16
N GLY A 148 11.19 2.80 -0.18
CA GLY A 148 10.23 2.67 0.91
C GLY A 148 10.42 1.40 1.73
N GLY A 149 9.87 1.38 2.94
CA GLY A 149 9.70 0.19 3.76
C GLY A 149 8.30 -0.40 3.63
N MET A 150 7.91 -1.23 4.58
CA MET A 150 6.65 -1.99 4.54
C MET A 150 5.59 -1.50 5.54
N MET A 151 5.90 -0.49 6.36
CA MET A 151 5.00 0.01 7.40
C MET A 151 3.61 0.36 6.86
N ASP A 152 3.55 1.01 5.71
CA ASP A 152 2.32 1.52 5.13
C ASP A 152 1.35 0.40 4.76
N GLN A 153 1.84 -0.62 4.06
CA GLN A 153 1.03 -1.74 3.60
C GLN A 153 0.56 -2.61 4.76
N TYR A 154 1.44 -2.86 5.74
CA TYR A 154 1.08 -3.67 6.91
C TYR A 154 0.08 -2.95 7.83
N SER A 155 0.31 -1.68 8.16
CA SER A 155 -0.59 -0.93 9.03
C SER A 155 -1.98 -0.70 8.42
N THR A 156 -2.06 -0.44 7.11
CA THR A 156 -3.34 -0.28 6.41
C THR A 156 -4.06 -1.62 6.22
N SER A 157 -3.35 -2.73 6.05
CA SER A 157 -3.94 -4.06 5.92
C SER A 157 -4.46 -4.62 7.25
N LEU A 158 -3.65 -4.53 8.30
CA LEU A 158 -3.96 -5.09 9.61
C LEU A 158 -4.99 -4.26 10.37
N GLY A 159 -4.88 -2.93 10.27
CA GLY A 159 -5.70 -2.01 11.06
C GLY A 159 -5.27 -1.93 12.53
N GLY A 160 -5.94 -1.10 13.33
CA GLY A 160 -5.59 -0.89 14.73
C GLY A 160 -4.25 -0.20 14.94
N LEU A 161 -3.66 -0.38 16.09
CA LEU A 161 -2.30 0.03 16.41
C LEU A 161 -1.37 -1.17 16.30
N ILE A 162 -0.28 -1.03 15.54
CA ILE A 162 0.71 -2.09 15.37
C ILE A 162 2.11 -1.61 15.73
N TYR A 163 2.87 -2.48 16.39
CA TYR A 163 4.32 -2.47 16.41
C TYR A 163 4.80 -3.37 15.28
N LEU A 164 5.72 -2.87 14.47
CA LEU A 164 6.29 -3.62 13.35
C LEU A 164 7.80 -3.47 13.34
N GLU A 165 8.48 -4.60 13.25
CA GLU A 165 9.92 -4.73 13.04
C GLU A 165 10.17 -5.64 11.85
N SER A 166 11.07 -5.24 10.93
CA SER A 166 11.26 -5.93 9.65
C SER A 166 12.57 -6.71 9.56
N ASN A 167 13.45 -6.62 10.56
CA ASN A 167 14.77 -7.24 10.54
C ASN A 167 15.07 -7.91 11.91
N PRO A 168 15.60 -9.16 11.96
CA PRO A 168 15.99 -10.03 10.82
C PRO A 168 14.81 -10.71 10.12
N THR A 169 13.65 -10.74 10.76
CA THR A 169 12.41 -11.29 10.23
C THR A 169 11.26 -10.32 10.54
N ILE A 170 10.21 -10.37 9.75
CA ILE A 170 9.04 -9.53 10.01
C ILE A 170 8.38 -10.00 11.31
N TYR A 171 8.37 -9.12 12.31
CA TYR A 171 7.64 -9.28 13.56
C TYR A 171 6.58 -8.20 13.68
N ILE A 172 5.36 -8.59 14.01
CA ILE A 172 4.22 -7.68 14.13
C ILE A 172 3.45 -8.02 15.39
N GLU A 173 3.21 -7.01 16.19
CA GLU A 173 2.34 -7.08 17.36
C GLU A 173 1.19 -6.08 17.21
N GLN A 174 -0.05 -6.56 17.32
CA GLN A 174 -1.21 -5.69 17.44
C GLN A 174 -1.41 -5.30 18.88
N ILE A 175 -1.41 -3.99 19.12
CA ILE A 175 -1.52 -3.44 20.48
C ILE A 175 -3.01 -3.08 20.69
N ASP A 176 -3.64 -3.80 21.62
CA ASP A 176 -5.01 -3.51 22.03
C ASP A 176 -5.02 -2.31 22.99
N THR A 177 -5.44 -1.18 22.50
CA THR A 177 -5.52 0.06 23.27
C THR A 177 -6.60 0.98 22.74
N ASN A 178 -7.13 1.82 23.58
CA ASN A 178 -8.04 2.90 23.21
C ASN A 178 -7.33 4.26 23.41
N LEU A 179 -6.78 4.77 22.34
CA LEU A 179 -6.10 6.07 22.34
C LEU A 179 -7.04 7.27 22.17
N GLY A 180 -8.36 7.04 22.02
CA GLY A 180 -9.34 8.08 21.80
C GLY A 180 -9.28 8.67 20.38
N ALA A 181 -9.67 9.94 20.26
CA ALA A 181 -9.70 10.65 18.97
C ALA A 181 -8.39 11.38 18.70
N PHE A 182 -7.95 11.34 17.44
CA PHE A 182 -6.80 12.09 16.94
C PHE A 182 -7.25 13.20 16.01
N VAL A 183 -6.58 14.35 16.10
CA VAL A 183 -6.77 15.47 15.18
C VAL A 183 -5.56 15.52 14.25
N LEU A 184 -5.81 15.45 12.96
CA LEU A 184 -4.80 15.60 11.92
C LEU A 184 -4.91 17.01 11.34
N GLY A 185 -3.86 17.81 11.49
CA GLY A 185 -3.74 19.11 10.83
C GLY A 185 -3.19 18.93 9.41
N ASP A 186 -3.87 19.50 8.41
CA ASP A 186 -3.37 19.57 7.04
C ASP A 186 -2.52 20.84 6.89
N SER A 187 -1.24 20.68 6.57
CA SER A 187 -0.32 21.80 6.32
C SER A 187 -0.55 22.47 4.96
N LEU A 188 -1.40 21.88 4.10
CA LEU A 188 -1.64 22.26 2.71
C LEU A 188 -0.39 22.21 1.81
N GLU A 189 0.73 21.70 2.32
CA GLU A 189 1.97 21.50 1.58
C GLU A 189 2.03 20.07 1.02
N GLN A 190 2.30 19.95 -0.28
CA GLN A 190 2.41 18.63 -0.93
C GLN A 190 3.72 17.95 -0.58
N LYS A 191 3.65 16.72 -0.04
CA LYS A 191 4.84 15.92 0.26
C LYS A 191 5.50 15.42 -1.05
N ASP A 192 6.77 15.80 -1.28
CA ASP A 192 7.65 15.14 -2.26
C ASP A 192 8.13 13.79 -1.70
N THR A 193 7.27 12.78 -1.77
CA THR A 193 7.50 11.50 -1.11
C THR A 193 8.78 10.82 -1.60
N ILE A 194 9.02 10.77 -2.92
CA ILE A 194 10.18 10.06 -3.48
C ILE A 194 11.49 10.76 -3.14
N GLY A 195 11.55 12.08 -3.34
CA GLY A 195 12.75 12.86 -3.04
C GLY A 195 13.09 12.87 -1.56
N ILE A 196 12.09 12.96 -0.68
CA ILE A 196 12.30 12.92 0.78
C ILE A 196 12.78 11.54 1.20
N LEU A 197 12.12 10.45 0.76
CA LEU A 197 12.48 9.08 1.11
C LEU A 197 13.91 8.74 0.67
N SER A 198 14.29 9.06 -0.56
CA SER A 198 15.65 8.80 -1.07
C SER A 198 16.70 9.53 -0.25
N ARG A 199 16.52 10.83 -0.02
CA ARG A 199 17.47 11.63 0.79
C ARG A 199 17.58 11.13 2.23
N CYS A 200 16.44 10.84 2.86
CA CYS A 200 16.41 10.35 4.24
C CYS A 200 17.08 8.98 4.35
N ARG A 201 16.77 8.05 3.44
CA ARG A 201 17.36 6.71 3.40
C ARG A 201 18.87 6.78 3.22
N ASP A 202 19.32 7.47 2.17
CA ASP A 202 20.73 7.48 1.79
C ASP A 202 21.59 8.15 2.88
N SER A 203 21.11 9.26 3.46
CA SER A 203 21.79 9.92 4.59
C SER A 203 21.89 9.03 5.82
N ARG A 204 20.81 8.33 6.18
CA ARG A 204 20.79 7.44 7.36
C ARG A 204 21.64 6.20 7.16
N ILE A 205 21.59 5.57 6.00
CA ILE A 205 22.45 4.42 5.66
C ILE A 205 23.93 4.84 5.73
N THR A 206 24.27 6.02 5.22
CA THR A 206 25.63 6.56 5.29
C THR A 206 26.09 6.71 6.74
N ILE A 207 25.25 7.26 7.61
CA ILE A 207 25.56 7.43 9.03
C ILE A 207 25.72 6.05 9.70
N LEU A 208 24.78 5.12 9.48
CA LEU A 208 24.87 3.78 10.07
C LEU A 208 26.11 3.02 9.65
N ASN A 209 26.52 3.12 8.39
CA ASN A 209 27.74 2.47 7.91
C ASN A 209 28.98 3.08 8.56
N LYS A 210 29.07 4.41 8.69
CA LYS A 210 30.16 5.06 9.43
C LYS A 210 30.21 4.66 10.91
N MET A 211 29.06 4.52 11.55
CA MET A 211 29.02 4.04 12.95
C MET A 211 29.51 2.60 13.09
N LYS A 212 29.21 1.73 12.12
CA LYS A 212 29.70 0.34 12.10
C LYS A 212 31.20 0.22 11.87
N GLU A 213 31.79 1.18 11.15
CA GLU A 213 33.25 1.22 10.91
C GLU A 213 34.04 1.71 12.15
N LEU A 214 33.35 2.35 13.10
CA LEU A 214 33.95 2.88 14.32
C LEU A 214 33.90 1.92 15.52
N ASN A 215 33.17 0.81 15.38
CA ASN A 215 33.07 -0.28 16.37
C ASN A 215 33.77 -1.54 15.87
#